data_35bdf0901c96004f56471facb892e722
#
_entry.id   35bdf0901c96004f56471facb892e722
#
_cell.length_a   1.000
_cell.length_b   1.000
_cell.length_c   1.000
_cell.angle_alpha   90.00
_cell.angle_beta   90.00
_cell.angle_gamma   90.00
#
_symmetry.space_group_name_H-M   'P 1'
#
loop_
_entity.id
_entity.type
_entity.pdbx_description
1 polymer ?
#
loop_
_entity_poly.entity_id
_entity_poly.type
_entity_poly.pdbx_seq_one_letter_code
_entity_poly.pdbx_strand_id
1 'polypeptide(L)'
;MEDSKTKYLILVGDGMADEPLAEIGGKTPLEAAHTPHMDQLAARGLLGLTETIGSHQDPGSDVANMAILGYDPDRFHSGRAPLEAASMGVKLSPGEVAFRCNLVSVETGADGELVLTDYSAGHISSEHGRVLITALQESLGNESFHFYPGVSYRHLLVWRGGRSDLSITPPHDVTGQPVAEYWQVYDEVSELKSLMEGARRVLSEHELNRQ
;
A
#
# COMPACT_ATOMS: atom_id res chain seq x y z
N MET A 1 10.17 -15.86 44.15
CA MET A 1 8.97 -15.62 43.34
C MET A 1 9.47 -15.30 41.96
N GLU A 2 9.36 -16.26 41.03
CA GLU A 2 9.65 -15.99 39.64
C GLU A 2 8.66 -14.94 39.15
N ASP A 3 9.20 -13.83 38.65
CA ASP A 3 8.44 -12.78 37.98
C ASP A 3 7.80 -13.43 36.74
N SER A 4 6.54 -13.84 36.87
CA SER A 4 5.80 -14.35 35.72
C SER A 4 5.63 -13.18 34.72
N LYS A 5 6.50 -13.15 33.70
CA LYS A 5 6.42 -12.14 32.67
C LYS A 5 5.04 -12.22 31.99
N THR A 6 4.18 -11.28 32.27
CA THR A 6 2.89 -11.14 31.60
C THR A 6 3.14 -11.02 30.10
N LYS A 7 2.44 -11.82 29.31
CA LYS A 7 2.47 -11.76 27.84
C LYS A 7 1.18 -11.15 27.35
N TYR A 8 1.28 -10.28 26.39
CA TYR A 8 0.16 -9.64 25.72
C TYR A 8 0.04 -10.22 24.30
N LEU A 9 -1.17 -10.56 23.90
CA LEU A 9 -1.49 -11.02 22.56
C LEU A 9 -2.60 -10.14 22.00
N ILE A 10 -2.35 -9.53 20.84
CA ILE A 10 -3.35 -8.79 20.07
C ILE A 10 -3.69 -9.66 18.87
N LEU A 11 -4.96 -10.08 18.76
CA LEU A 11 -5.47 -10.85 17.64
C LEU A 11 -6.47 -9.98 16.89
N VAL A 12 -6.11 -9.56 15.69
CA VAL A 12 -6.94 -8.69 14.83
C VAL A 12 -7.66 -9.54 13.81
N GLY A 13 -9.00 -9.55 13.88
CA GLY A 13 -9.86 -10.11 12.83
C GLY A 13 -10.15 -9.02 11.80
N ASP A 14 -9.23 -8.81 10.86
CA ASP A 14 -9.38 -7.82 9.80
C ASP A 14 -10.45 -8.25 8.79
N GLY A 15 -11.35 -7.31 8.42
CA GLY A 15 -12.43 -7.58 7.46
C GLY A 15 -13.54 -8.50 7.97
N MET A 16 -13.68 -8.73 9.28
CA MET A 16 -14.74 -9.59 9.84
C MET A 16 -16.08 -8.90 10.01
N ALA A 17 -16.10 -7.57 10.16
CA ALA A 17 -17.34 -6.80 10.29
C ALA A 17 -18.00 -6.64 8.92
N ASP A 18 -19.34 -6.78 8.91
CA ASP A 18 -20.15 -6.60 7.70
C ASP A 18 -21.59 -6.25 8.09
N GLU A 19 -22.38 -5.85 7.10
CA GLU A 19 -23.80 -5.55 7.26
C GLU A 19 -24.65 -6.83 7.29
N PRO A 20 -25.88 -6.78 7.88
CA PRO A 20 -26.80 -7.90 7.83
C PRO A 20 -27.23 -8.24 6.41
N LEU A 21 -27.15 -9.52 6.03
CA LEU A 21 -27.47 -10.01 4.70
C LEU A 21 -28.79 -10.80 4.69
N ALA A 22 -29.68 -10.48 3.76
CA ALA A 22 -30.99 -11.13 3.62
C ALA A 22 -30.85 -12.64 3.35
N GLU A 23 -29.82 -13.05 2.61
CA GLU A 23 -29.51 -14.42 2.21
C GLU A 23 -29.21 -15.34 3.40
N ILE A 24 -28.78 -14.78 4.51
CA ILE A 24 -28.48 -15.50 5.76
C ILE A 24 -29.44 -15.12 6.90
N GLY A 25 -30.66 -14.72 6.52
CA GLY A 25 -31.76 -14.45 7.47
C GLY A 25 -31.59 -13.15 8.26
N GLY A 26 -31.00 -12.13 7.67
CA GLY A 26 -30.80 -10.81 8.28
C GLY A 26 -29.70 -10.78 9.34
N LYS A 27 -28.80 -11.75 9.34
CA LYS A 27 -27.61 -11.79 10.20
C LYS A 27 -26.41 -11.22 9.48
N THR A 28 -25.44 -10.73 10.24
CA THR A 28 -24.10 -10.50 9.70
C THR A 28 -23.38 -11.83 9.43
N PRO A 29 -22.38 -11.89 8.54
CA PRO A 29 -21.56 -13.08 8.36
C PRO A 29 -20.95 -13.63 9.66
N LEU A 30 -20.51 -12.74 10.55
CA LEU A 30 -19.96 -13.14 11.86
C LEU A 30 -21.01 -13.75 12.76
N GLU A 31 -22.25 -13.21 12.80
CA GLU A 31 -23.35 -13.80 13.56
C GLU A 31 -23.81 -15.15 13.00
N ALA A 32 -23.64 -15.40 11.71
CA ALA A 32 -23.98 -16.65 11.06
C ALA A 32 -22.88 -17.70 11.16
N ALA A 33 -21.64 -17.29 11.37
CA ALA A 33 -20.46 -18.16 11.46
C ALA A 33 -20.49 -19.02 12.74
N HIS A 34 -19.89 -20.20 12.65
CA HIS A 34 -19.69 -21.07 13.82
C HIS A 34 -18.36 -20.72 14.50
N THR A 35 -18.40 -19.91 15.56
CA THR A 35 -17.23 -19.31 16.22
C THR A 35 -17.12 -19.64 17.71
N PRO A 36 -17.20 -20.92 18.13
CA PRO A 36 -17.37 -21.30 19.55
C PRO A 36 -16.22 -20.82 20.45
N HIS A 37 -15.01 -20.69 19.95
CA HIS A 37 -13.87 -20.21 20.72
C HIS A 37 -13.92 -18.68 20.90
N MET A 38 -14.31 -17.95 19.88
CA MET A 38 -14.52 -16.49 19.97
C MET A 38 -15.67 -16.17 20.90
N ASP A 39 -16.79 -16.91 20.78
CA ASP A 39 -17.96 -16.78 21.64
C ASP A 39 -17.59 -17.01 23.10
N GLN A 40 -16.76 -18.03 23.37
CA GLN A 40 -16.30 -18.31 24.72
C GLN A 40 -15.38 -17.20 25.28
N LEU A 41 -14.51 -16.63 24.44
CA LEU A 41 -13.67 -15.49 24.85
C LEU A 41 -14.54 -14.26 25.13
N ALA A 42 -15.50 -13.97 24.26
CA ALA A 42 -16.45 -12.87 24.44
C ALA A 42 -17.27 -13.01 25.72
N ALA A 43 -17.78 -14.22 26.02
CA ALA A 43 -18.57 -14.48 27.22
C ALA A 43 -17.79 -14.36 28.53
N ARG A 44 -16.47 -14.50 28.51
CA ARG A 44 -15.58 -14.45 29.69
C ARG A 44 -14.78 -13.18 29.81
N GLY A 45 -14.68 -12.41 28.72
CA GLY A 45 -13.89 -11.19 28.62
C GLY A 45 -14.71 -9.93 28.87
N LEU A 46 -14.07 -8.81 28.64
CA LEU A 46 -14.70 -7.51 28.57
C LEU A 46 -14.90 -7.16 27.10
N LEU A 47 -16.10 -6.74 26.73
CA LEU A 47 -16.44 -6.29 25.39
C LEU A 47 -16.61 -4.76 25.39
N GLY A 48 -16.22 -4.14 24.29
CA GLY A 48 -16.40 -2.72 24.07
C GLY A 48 -16.32 -2.39 22.60
N LEU A 49 -16.77 -1.19 22.27
CA LEU A 49 -16.57 -0.59 20.94
C LEU A 49 -15.46 0.45 21.04
N THR A 50 -14.63 0.49 20.04
CA THR A 50 -13.59 1.52 19.90
C THR A 50 -13.60 2.08 18.49
N GLU A 51 -13.46 3.38 18.37
CA GLU A 51 -13.23 4.06 17.10
C GLU A 51 -11.76 3.96 16.77
N THR A 52 -11.42 3.22 15.70
CA THR A 52 -10.05 2.99 15.28
C THR A 52 -9.63 3.90 14.14
N ILE A 53 -10.61 4.53 13.47
CA ILE A 53 -10.41 5.48 12.36
C ILE A 53 -11.35 6.64 12.59
N GLY A 54 -10.81 7.85 12.78
CA GLY A 54 -11.60 9.06 12.91
C GLY A 54 -12.29 9.46 11.60
N SER A 55 -13.41 10.16 11.69
CA SER A 55 -14.23 10.56 10.52
C SER A 55 -13.50 11.47 9.51
N HIS A 56 -12.38 12.06 9.91
CA HIS A 56 -11.52 12.93 9.10
C HIS A 56 -10.31 12.19 8.51
N GLN A 57 -10.15 10.91 8.83
CA GLN A 57 -9.03 10.08 8.38
C GLN A 57 -9.45 9.20 7.21
N ASP A 58 -8.54 8.97 6.27
CA ASP A 58 -8.77 8.01 5.21
C ASP A 58 -8.83 6.58 5.79
N PRO A 59 -9.84 5.78 5.41
CA PRO A 59 -9.98 4.42 5.91
C PRO A 59 -8.79 3.56 5.44
N GLY A 60 -8.09 2.99 6.42
CA GLY A 60 -6.94 2.14 6.14
C GLY A 60 -6.53 1.29 7.33
N SER A 61 -6.09 0.06 7.07
CA SER A 61 -5.62 -0.87 8.11
C SER A 61 -4.39 -0.32 8.85
N ASP A 62 -3.58 0.51 8.21
CA ASP A 62 -2.42 1.18 8.81
C ASP A 62 -2.84 2.18 9.90
N VAL A 63 -3.86 3.01 9.62
CA VAL A 63 -4.44 3.94 10.59
C VAL A 63 -5.07 3.17 11.75
N ALA A 64 -5.93 2.19 11.44
CA ALA A 64 -6.64 1.40 12.45
C ALA A 64 -5.66 0.61 13.35
N ASN A 65 -4.65 -0.04 12.79
CA ASN A 65 -3.65 -0.79 13.57
C ASN A 65 -2.81 0.14 14.44
N MET A 66 -2.48 1.34 13.98
CA MET A 66 -1.78 2.34 14.78
C MET A 66 -2.62 2.73 16.01
N ALA A 67 -3.91 3.00 15.83
CA ALA A 67 -4.83 3.30 16.91
C ALA A 67 -4.98 2.14 17.90
N ILE A 68 -5.13 0.88 17.42
CA ILE A 68 -5.21 -0.33 18.25
C ILE A 68 -3.95 -0.49 19.11
N LEU A 69 -2.78 -0.14 18.58
CA LEU A 69 -1.51 -0.18 19.31
C LEU A 69 -1.30 1.01 20.27
N GLY A 70 -2.26 1.94 20.33
CA GLY A 70 -2.23 3.09 21.24
C GLY A 70 -1.44 4.29 20.73
N TYR A 71 -1.12 4.32 19.44
CA TYR A 71 -0.53 5.47 18.79
C TYR A 71 -1.62 6.32 18.14
N ASP A 72 -1.58 7.63 18.37
CA ASP A 72 -2.47 8.59 17.76
C ASP A 72 -2.14 8.74 16.26
N PRO A 73 -3.03 8.32 15.33
CA PRO A 73 -2.75 8.41 13.90
C PRO A 73 -2.55 9.84 13.41
N ASP A 74 -3.26 10.81 13.96
CA ASP A 74 -3.12 12.23 13.56
C ASP A 74 -1.72 12.78 13.85
N ARG A 75 -1.06 12.20 14.83
CA ARG A 75 0.28 12.62 15.21
C ARG A 75 1.38 11.80 14.55
N PHE A 76 1.16 10.52 14.32
CA PHE A 76 2.22 9.58 13.96
C PHE A 76 2.08 8.98 12.57
N HIS A 77 0.89 9.03 11.95
CA HIS A 77 0.69 8.51 10.61
C HIS A 77 1.18 9.54 9.57
N SER A 78 2.23 9.20 8.87
CA SER A 78 2.81 10.02 7.78
C SER A 78 2.64 9.37 6.41
N GLY A 79 1.68 8.46 6.28
CA GLY A 79 1.42 7.67 5.07
C GLY A 79 1.92 6.24 5.16
N ARG A 80 1.54 5.42 4.17
CA ARG A 80 1.89 3.99 4.11
C ARG A 80 3.34 3.73 3.75
N ALA A 81 3.93 4.55 2.88
CA ALA A 81 5.26 4.30 2.37
C ALA A 81 6.36 4.28 3.44
N PRO A 82 6.37 5.17 4.47
CA PRO A 82 7.30 5.08 5.57
C PRO A 82 7.17 3.79 6.40
N LEU A 83 5.95 3.27 6.58
CA LEU A 83 5.70 2.01 7.28
C LEU A 83 6.21 0.81 6.46
N GLU A 84 5.99 0.83 5.15
CA GLU A 84 6.54 -0.18 4.23
C GLU A 84 8.08 -0.13 4.21
N ALA A 85 8.68 1.07 4.19
CA ALA A 85 10.12 1.25 4.30
C ALA A 85 10.67 0.59 5.57
N ALA A 86 10.07 0.85 6.73
CA ALA A 86 10.46 0.25 7.99
C ALA A 86 10.33 -1.29 7.96
N SER A 87 9.25 -1.82 7.40
CA SER A 87 9.03 -3.26 7.22
C SER A 87 10.08 -3.92 6.32
N MET A 88 10.54 -3.21 5.30
CA MET A 88 11.60 -3.65 4.38
C MET A 88 13.02 -3.46 4.95
N GLY A 89 13.16 -2.88 6.15
CA GLY A 89 14.44 -2.54 6.76
C GLY A 89 15.13 -1.32 6.12
N VAL A 90 14.39 -0.55 5.30
CA VAL A 90 14.88 0.69 4.70
C VAL A 90 14.75 1.82 5.72
N LYS A 91 15.87 2.39 6.11
CA LYS A 91 15.92 3.51 7.06
C LYS A 91 15.85 4.83 6.28
N LEU A 92 14.87 5.65 6.60
CA LEU A 92 14.73 6.98 6.03
C LEU A 92 15.54 7.98 6.85
N SER A 93 16.34 8.78 6.18
CA SER A 93 17.09 9.91 6.77
C SER A 93 16.25 11.19 6.72
N PRO A 94 16.56 12.20 7.54
CA PRO A 94 15.92 13.51 7.43
C PRO A 94 16.01 14.08 6.01
N GLY A 95 14.87 14.52 5.47
CA GLY A 95 14.78 15.05 4.09
C GLY A 95 14.62 13.97 3.02
N GLU A 96 14.46 12.70 3.38
CA GLU A 96 14.08 11.64 2.46
C GLU A 96 12.56 11.39 2.54
N VAL A 97 11.94 11.26 1.36
CA VAL A 97 10.52 10.95 1.21
C VAL A 97 10.37 9.59 0.57
N ALA A 98 9.56 8.74 1.19
CA ALA A 98 9.25 7.42 0.67
C ALA A 98 7.94 7.44 -0.12
N PHE A 99 7.93 6.80 -1.29
CA PHE A 99 6.74 6.57 -2.11
C PHE A 99 6.55 5.08 -2.33
N ARG A 100 5.31 4.64 -2.27
CA ARG A 100 4.96 3.33 -2.83
C ARG A 100 5.18 3.37 -4.34
N CYS A 101 5.92 2.41 -4.85
CA CYS A 101 6.25 2.28 -6.26
C CYS A 101 5.66 0.97 -6.77
N ASN A 102 4.58 1.04 -7.54
CA ASN A 102 3.90 -0.15 -8.05
C ASN A 102 4.26 -0.39 -9.52
N LEU A 103 4.55 -1.65 -9.85
CA LEU A 103 4.53 -2.10 -11.23
C LEU A 103 3.07 -2.29 -11.66
N VAL A 104 2.71 -1.71 -12.79
CA VAL A 104 1.35 -1.72 -13.34
C VAL A 104 1.38 -2.09 -14.82
N SER A 105 0.27 -2.59 -15.35
CA SER A 105 0.10 -2.76 -16.80
C SER A 105 -0.63 -1.56 -17.38
N VAL A 106 -0.10 -1.03 -18.48
CA VAL A 106 -0.73 0.03 -19.26
C VAL A 106 -0.80 -0.39 -20.73
N GLU A 107 -1.90 -0.04 -21.38
CA GLU A 107 -2.11 -0.29 -22.80
C GLU A 107 -2.45 1.01 -23.51
N THR A 108 -2.20 1.06 -24.81
CA THR A 108 -2.62 2.19 -25.63
C THR A 108 -4.05 1.95 -26.10
N GLY A 109 -4.97 2.81 -25.70
CA GLY A 109 -6.37 2.79 -26.13
C GLY A 109 -6.54 3.13 -27.61
N ALA A 110 -7.76 3.00 -28.11
CA ALA A 110 -8.09 3.22 -29.52
C ALA A 110 -7.84 4.68 -29.99
N ASP A 111 -7.89 5.62 -29.09
CA ASP A 111 -7.63 7.06 -29.27
C ASP A 111 -6.16 7.45 -29.09
N GLY A 112 -5.29 6.48 -28.78
CA GLY A 112 -3.87 6.69 -28.53
C GLY A 112 -3.52 7.07 -27.10
N GLU A 113 -4.50 7.18 -26.20
CA GLU A 113 -4.26 7.43 -24.78
C GLU A 113 -3.76 6.17 -24.06
N LEU A 114 -2.96 6.37 -23.00
CA LEU A 114 -2.55 5.28 -22.13
C LEU A 114 -3.63 5.01 -21.09
N VAL A 115 -4.05 3.76 -21.01
CA VAL A 115 -5.02 3.26 -20.03
C VAL A 115 -4.32 2.31 -19.07
N LEU A 116 -4.55 2.48 -17.78
CA LEU A 116 -4.08 1.54 -16.76
C LEU A 116 -5.01 0.33 -16.76
N THR A 117 -4.54 -0.81 -17.25
CA THR A 117 -5.36 -2.03 -17.40
C THR A 117 -5.27 -2.96 -16.19
N ASP A 118 -4.15 -2.95 -15.47
CA ASP A 118 -3.98 -3.77 -14.27
C ASP A 118 -3.00 -3.10 -13.28
N TYR A 119 -3.48 -2.83 -12.07
CA TYR A 119 -2.69 -2.23 -10.98
C TYR A 119 -1.65 -3.18 -10.38
N SER A 120 -1.69 -4.46 -10.71
CA SER A 120 -0.84 -5.51 -10.15
C SER A 120 0.16 -6.11 -11.15
N ALA A 121 0.22 -5.57 -12.39
CA ALA A 121 1.03 -6.10 -13.49
C ALA A 121 0.82 -7.62 -13.69
N GLY A 122 -0.45 -8.08 -13.77
CA GLY A 122 -0.80 -9.49 -13.92
C GLY A 122 -0.48 -10.33 -12.67
N HIS A 123 -0.51 -9.74 -11.49
CA HIS A 123 -0.03 -10.36 -10.25
C HIS A 123 1.42 -10.86 -10.38
N ILE A 124 2.28 -10.01 -10.93
CA ILE A 124 3.69 -10.32 -11.16
C ILE A 124 4.34 -11.00 -9.94
N SER A 125 5.15 -12.02 -10.17
CA SER A 125 5.87 -12.70 -9.09
C SER A 125 6.89 -11.77 -8.42
N SER A 126 7.18 -11.98 -7.13
CA SER A 126 8.21 -11.21 -6.42
C SER A 126 9.60 -11.35 -7.06
N GLU A 127 9.87 -12.47 -7.72
CA GLU A 127 11.13 -12.70 -8.45
C GLU A 127 11.22 -11.79 -9.66
N HIS A 128 10.21 -11.79 -10.53
CA HIS A 128 10.16 -10.92 -11.71
C HIS A 128 10.09 -9.44 -11.33
N GLY A 129 9.28 -9.09 -10.32
CA GLY A 129 9.22 -7.73 -9.80
C GLY A 129 10.59 -7.22 -9.32
N ARG A 130 11.36 -8.07 -8.62
CA ARG A 130 12.72 -7.74 -8.20
C ARG A 130 13.64 -7.46 -9.37
N VAL A 131 13.59 -8.28 -10.43
CA VAL A 131 14.41 -8.08 -11.62
C VAL A 131 14.11 -6.73 -12.27
N LEU A 132 12.83 -6.40 -12.47
CA LEU A 132 12.43 -5.14 -13.09
C LEU A 132 12.81 -3.91 -12.24
N ILE A 133 12.62 -3.98 -10.93
CA ILE A 133 13.01 -2.88 -10.02
C ILE A 133 14.53 -2.72 -9.93
N THR A 134 15.27 -3.81 -9.99
CA THR A 134 16.75 -3.74 -10.08
C THR A 134 17.20 -3.06 -11.37
N ALA A 135 16.56 -3.36 -12.51
CA ALA A 135 16.82 -2.68 -13.77
C ALA A 135 16.52 -1.18 -13.71
N LEU A 136 15.42 -0.78 -13.01
CA LEU A 136 15.13 0.63 -12.76
C LEU A 136 16.19 1.28 -11.87
N GLN A 137 16.64 0.60 -10.81
CA GLN A 137 17.72 1.13 -9.95
C GLN A 137 19.02 1.33 -10.70
N GLU A 138 19.40 0.38 -11.56
CA GLU A 138 20.62 0.47 -12.36
C GLU A 138 20.57 1.57 -13.43
N SER A 139 19.38 1.80 -14.03
CA SER A 139 19.20 2.74 -15.13
C SER A 139 18.89 4.16 -14.69
N LEU A 140 18.13 4.33 -13.60
CA LEU A 140 17.54 5.61 -13.17
C LEU A 140 17.93 5.98 -11.74
N GLY A 141 18.37 5.02 -10.93
CA GLY A 141 18.83 5.26 -9.57
C GLY A 141 20.05 6.21 -9.56
N ASN A 142 20.05 7.12 -8.59
CA ASN A 142 21.13 8.10 -8.41
C ASN A 142 21.19 8.59 -6.96
N GLU A 143 21.91 9.65 -6.65
CA GLU A 143 22.00 10.19 -5.29
C GLU A 143 20.68 10.68 -4.72
N SER A 144 19.71 11.03 -5.58
CA SER A 144 18.38 11.51 -5.18
C SER A 144 17.32 10.41 -5.19
N PHE A 145 17.41 9.43 -6.08
CA PHE A 145 16.38 8.40 -6.25
C PHE A 145 16.93 7.00 -6.02
N HIS A 146 16.29 6.27 -5.12
CA HIS A 146 16.63 4.88 -4.79
C HIS A 146 15.40 3.99 -4.86
N PHE A 147 15.44 2.95 -5.70
CA PHE A 147 14.39 1.95 -5.83
C PHE A 147 14.71 0.73 -4.96
N TYR A 148 13.73 0.25 -4.22
CA TYR A 148 13.85 -0.93 -3.37
C TYR A 148 12.81 -1.97 -3.77
N PRO A 149 13.22 -3.18 -4.16
CA PRO A 149 12.29 -4.25 -4.51
C PRO A 149 11.55 -4.75 -3.27
N GLY A 150 10.24 -4.82 -3.37
CA GLY A 150 9.35 -5.35 -2.35
C GLY A 150 8.74 -6.70 -2.76
N VAL A 151 7.43 -6.86 -2.53
CA VAL A 151 6.70 -8.10 -2.78
C VAL A 151 5.74 -7.93 -3.96
N SER A 152 5.80 -8.85 -4.94
CA SER A 152 4.97 -8.84 -6.15
C SER A 152 5.12 -7.52 -6.90
N TYR A 153 4.03 -6.82 -7.14
CA TYR A 153 4.00 -5.52 -7.82
C TYR A 153 4.30 -4.31 -6.91
N ARG A 154 4.43 -4.51 -5.58
CA ARG A 154 4.60 -3.44 -4.59
C ARG A 154 6.06 -3.27 -4.22
N HIS A 155 6.59 -2.09 -4.46
CA HIS A 155 7.97 -1.71 -4.24
C HIS A 155 8.04 -0.33 -3.58
N LEU A 156 9.23 0.15 -3.32
CA LEU A 156 9.47 1.44 -2.69
C LEU A 156 10.41 2.28 -3.53
N LEU A 157 10.09 3.58 -3.64
CA LEU A 157 10.98 4.62 -4.14
C LEU A 157 11.29 5.56 -2.96
N VAL A 158 12.56 5.82 -2.71
CA VAL A 158 12.99 6.86 -1.77
C VAL A 158 13.59 8.01 -2.57
N TRP A 159 13.09 9.22 -2.31
CA TRP A 159 13.53 10.46 -2.93
C TRP A 159 14.15 11.39 -1.90
N ARG A 160 15.46 11.61 -1.99
CA ARG A 160 16.19 12.55 -1.15
C ARG A 160 15.93 13.99 -1.60
N GLY A 161 15.53 14.84 -0.66
CA GLY A 161 15.14 16.22 -0.94
C GLY A 161 13.80 16.35 -1.65
N GLY A 162 13.01 15.26 -1.67
CA GLY A 162 11.72 15.22 -2.33
C GLY A 162 10.63 16.00 -1.59
N ARG A 163 9.51 16.20 -2.27
CA ARG A 163 8.30 16.81 -1.73
C ARG A 163 7.40 15.73 -1.13
N SER A 164 6.94 15.93 0.09
CA SER A 164 6.00 15.04 0.80
C SER A 164 4.53 15.49 0.69
N ASP A 165 4.27 16.65 0.10
CA ASP A 165 2.95 17.27 -0.03
C ASP A 165 2.23 16.93 -1.34
N LEU A 166 2.68 15.90 -2.06
CA LEU A 166 2.09 15.49 -3.32
C LEU A 166 0.86 14.60 -3.09
N SER A 167 -0.26 14.98 -3.68
CA SER A 167 -1.47 14.14 -3.70
C SER A 167 -1.41 13.20 -4.90
N ILE A 168 -1.09 11.94 -4.65
CA ILE A 168 -0.93 10.90 -5.67
C ILE A 168 -2.04 9.88 -5.52
N THR A 169 -2.78 9.63 -6.60
CA THR A 169 -3.86 8.65 -6.62
C THR A 169 -3.30 7.22 -6.73
N PRO A 170 -3.73 6.29 -5.87
CA PRO A 170 -3.30 4.90 -5.96
C PRO A 170 -3.75 4.23 -7.26
N PRO A 171 -2.90 3.38 -7.90
CA PRO A 171 -3.25 2.75 -9.18
C PRO A 171 -4.53 1.92 -9.17
N HIS A 172 -4.89 1.29 -8.04
CA HIS A 172 -6.10 0.47 -7.95
C HIS A 172 -7.40 1.28 -8.04
N ASP A 173 -7.36 2.57 -7.73
CA ASP A 173 -8.51 3.47 -7.83
C ASP A 173 -8.77 3.95 -9.27
N VAL A 174 -7.77 3.77 -10.16
CA VAL A 174 -7.81 4.28 -11.54
C VAL A 174 -7.69 3.17 -12.59
N THR A 175 -7.86 1.92 -12.20
CA THR A 175 -7.86 0.79 -13.12
C THR A 175 -8.99 0.92 -14.14
N GLY A 176 -8.68 0.74 -15.42
CA GLY A 176 -9.60 0.91 -16.54
C GLY A 176 -9.75 2.36 -17.01
N GLN A 177 -8.99 3.31 -16.45
CA GLN A 177 -9.08 4.74 -16.79
C GLN A 177 -7.80 5.22 -17.51
N PRO A 178 -7.92 6.29 -18.34
CA PRO A 178 -6.77 6.97 -18.91
C PRO A 178 -5.85 7.51 -17.80
N VAL A 179 -4.54 7.31 -17.95
CA VAL A 179 -3.56 7.76 -16.94
C VAL A 179 -3.26 9.25 -17.00
N ALA A 180 -3.60 9.92 -18.11
CA ALA A 180 -3.22 11.32 -18.36
C ALA A 180 -3.69 12.28 -17.25
N GLU A 181 -4.92 12.14 -16.77
CA GLU A 181 -5.47 13.01 -15.72
C GLU A 181 -4.71 12.86 -14.38
N TYR A 182 -4.28 11.65 -14.07
CA TYR A 182 -3.56 11.34 -12.83
C TYR A 182 -2.07 11.66 -12.90
N TRP A 183 -1.54 11.86 -14.11
CA TRP A 183 -0.16 12.26 -14.33
C TRP A 183 0.07 13.77 -14.21
N GLN A 184 -0.96 14.58 -14.16
CA GLN A 184 -0.85 16.04 -14.03
C GLN A 184 -0.05 16.44 -12.76
N VAL A 185 -0.18 15.69 -11.67
CA VAL A 185 0.61 15.92 -10.45
C VAL A 185 2.13 15.85 -10.72
N TYR A 186 2.56 15.00 -11.66
CA TYR A 186 3.96 14.88 -12.04
C TYR A 186 4.42 16.02 -12.96
N ASP A 187 3.51 16.71 -13.66
CA ASP A 187 3.85 17.89 -14.46
C ASP A 187 4.33 19.06 -13.60
N GLU A 188 3.90 19.12 -12.33
CA GLU A 188 4.35 20.09 -11.36
C GLU A 188 5.73 19.78 -10.77
N VAL A 189 6.22 18.55 -10.98
CA VAL A 189 7.48 18.03 -10.41
C VAL A 189 8.27 17.35 -11.51
N SER A 190 9.08 18.12 -12.21
CA SER A 190 9.83 17.69 -13.39
C SER A 190 10.71 16.47 -13.17
N GLU A 191 11.25 16.33 -11.97
CA GLU A 191 12.10 15.19 -11.58
C GLU A 191 11.31 13.88 -11.55
N LEU A 192 10.10 13.89 -10.96
CA LEU A 192 9.24 12.71 -10.94
C LEU A 192 8.68 12.40 -12.33
N LYS A 193 8.32 13.42 -13.11
CA LYS A 193 7.88 13.22 -14.49
C LYS A 193 8.96 12.51 -15.30
N SER A 194 10.19 13.01 -15.26
CA SER A 194 11.33 12.43 -15.96
C SER A 194 11.61 11.01 -15.51
N LEU A 195 11.46 10.74 -14.18
CA LEU A 195 11.63 9.42 -13.61
C LEU A 195 10.57 8.44 -14.13
N MET A 196 9.29 8.84 -14.17
CA MET A 196 8.17 8.02 -14.66
C MET A 196 8.31 7.70 -16.16
N GLU A 197 8.66 8.70 -16.97
CA GLU A 197 8.91 8.51 -18.42
C GLU A 197 10.11 7.60 -18.66
N GLY A 198 11.17 7.78 -17.88
CA GLY A 198 12.36 6.91 -17.90
C GLY A 198 12.02 5.48 -17.50
N ALA A 199 11.27 5.29 -16.43
CA ALA A 199 10.84 3.98 -15.97
C ALA A 199 10.01 3.25 -17.02
N ARG A 200 9.04 3.92 -17.64
CA ARG A 200 8.25 3.36 -18.74
C ARG A 200 9.14 2.87 -19.87
N ARG A 201 10.13 3.66 -20.31
CA ARG A 201 11.05 3.29 -21.38
C ARG A 201 11.89 2.07 -21.01
N VAL A 202 12.53 2.07 -19.83
CA VAL A 202 13.34 0.95 -19.36
C VAL A 202 12.53 -0.33 -19.28
N LEU A 203 11.33 -0.26 -18.71
CA LEU A 203 10.47 -1.43 -18.53
C LEU A 203 9.92 -1.95 -19.86
N SER A 204 9.51 -1.09 -20.80
CA SER A 204 8.99 -1.50 -22.11
C SER A 204 10.04 -2.21 -22.97
N GLU A 205 11.32 -1.92 -22.76
CA GLU A 205 12.44 -2.53 -23.49
C GLU A 205 12.99 -3.79 -22.81
N HIS A 206 12.57 -4.05 -21.56
CA HIS A 206 13.08 -5.17 -20.76
C HIS A 206 12.58 -6.53 -21.30
N GLU A 207 13.45 -7.54 -21.32
CA GLU A 207 13.13 -8.87 -21.87
C GLU A 207 11.92 -9.52 -21.22
N LEU A 208 11.75 -9.37 -19.91
CA LEU A 208 10.59 -9.90 -19.18
C LEU A 208 9.24 -9.32 -19.65
N ASN A 209 9.22 -8.13 -20.22
CA ASN A 209 8.01 -7.50 -20.73
C ASN A 209 7.75 -7.81 -22.22
N ARG A 210 8.68 -8.51 -22.87
CA ARG A 210 8.55 -8.94 -24.27
C ARG A 210 8.07 -10.40 -24.41
N GLN A 211 7.93 -11.10 -23.30
CA GLN A 211 7.44 -12.48 -23.22
C GLN A 211 5.93 -12.52 -22.99
#